data_08ca7030a4802ad1d52581356334b970
#
_entry.id   08ca7030a4802ad1d52581356334b970
#
_cell.length_a   1.000
_cell.length_b   1.000
_cell.length_c   1.000
_cell.angle_alpha   90.00
_cell.angle_beta   90.00
_cell.angle_gamma   90.00
#
_symmetry.space_group_name_H-M   'P 1'
#
loop_
_entity.id
_entity.type
_entity.pdbx_description
1 polymer ?
#
loop_
_entity_poly.entity_id
_entity_poly.type
_entity_poly.pdbx_seq_one_letter_code
_entity_poly.pdbx_strand_id
1 'polypeptide(L)'
;MAKVFQTLVPDDSLVSRIIGCENQVTELFVIDRADKKFVAEHSSELNKPALYILINRDKKMLYVGETEDSFKRLKNHESKDFWTEAIVFHSNTASLSTTEVKWLEATTYKFLSDLGYYDLSENKVKPQMPPLKKYQDITLQPYFEQVREYTCAAGFDIFLKQVEKKEEPKKKDNLIPCIYTRNADAKGLLDPDTEELVVLAGSKINPNDLPNLKPEQKKKRKALIAGCAERKGDEIILTKDVSFKSPSGAAKFCCGGAANGWGDWKDENGTPIELYRKRIK
;
A
#
# COMPACT_ATOMS: atom_id res chain seq x y z
N MET A 1 9.14 -22.94 12.61
CA MET A 1 8.54 -23.12 13.95
C MET A 1 7.34 -22.18 14.05
N ALA A 2 6.21 -22.65 14.63
CA ALA A 2 5.08 -21.77 14.95
C ALA A 2 5.46 -20.91 16.17
N LYS A 3 5.00 -19.64 16.18
CA LYS A 3 5.11 -18.72 17.32
C LYS A 3 3.72 -18.52 17.92
N VAL A 4 3.64 -18.46 19.24
CA VAL A 4 2.39 -18.20 19.97
C VAL A 4 2.46 -16.78 20.52
N PHE A 5 1.52 -15.94 20.10
CA PHE A 5 1.36 -14.59 20.63
C PHE A 5 0.25 -14.58 21.66
N GLN A 6 0.50 -13.93 22.78
CA GLN A 6 -0.47 -13.69 23.83
C GLN A 6 -0.92 -12.23 23.73
N THR A 7 -2.21 -11.99 23.81
CA THR A 7 -2.79 -10.65 23.80
C THR A 7 -3.50 -10.40 25.12
N LEU A 8 -3.06 -9.39 25.85
CA LEU A 8 -3.73 -8.89 27.02
C LEU A 8 -4.60 -7.69 26.63
N VAL A 9 -5.90 -7.86 26.78
CA VAL A 9 -6.90 -6.82 26.51
C VAL A 9 -7.52 -6.42 27.83
N PRO A 10 -7.41 -5.17 28.28
CA PRO A 10 -8.10 -4.71 29.50
C PRO A 10 -9.62 -4.77 29.33
N ASP A 11 -10.35 -5.01 30.41
CA ASP A 11 -11.81 -5.20 30.40
C ASP A 11 -12.58 -3.98 29.87
N ASP A 12 -12.03 -2.80 29.98
CA ASP A 12 -12.65 -1.54 29.60
C ASP A 12 -12.06 -0.92 28.32
N SER A 13 -11.14 -1.62 27.64
CA SER A 13 -10.59 -1.22 26.35
C SER A 13 -10.77 -2.32 25.31
N LEU A 14 -11.39 -1.96 24.19
CA LEU A 14 -11.53 -2.89 23.04
C LEU A 14 -10.41 -2.72 22.00
N VAL A 15 -9.63 -1.66 22.09
CA VAL A 15 -8.63 -1.30 21.08
C VAL A 15 -7.22 -1.34 21.67
N SER A 16 -7.00 -0.68 22.83
CA SER A 16 -5.68 -0.69 23.48
C SER A 16 -5.40 -2.06 24.08
N ARG A 17 -4.21 -2.60 23.83
CA ARG A 17 -3.82 -3.96 24.24
C ARG A 17 -2.32 -4.14 24.23
N ILE A 18 -1.85 -5.17 24.93
CA ILE A 18 -0.44 -5.56 24.98
C ILE A 18 -0.27 -6.92 24.29
N ILE A 19 0.73 -7.05 23.46
CA ILE A 19 1.07 -8.28 22.75
C ILE A 19 2.46 -8.72 23.18
N GLY A 20 2.53 -9.93 23.68
CA GLY A 20 3.76 -10.60 24.02
C GLY A 20 3.91 -11.93 23.28
N CYS A 21 5.08 -12.51 23.33
CA CYS A 21 5.34 -13.85 22.83
C CYS A 21 6.02 -14.66 23.93
N GLU A 22 5.57 -15.88 24.14
CA GLU A 22 6.19 -16.81 25.08
C GLU A 22 7.68 -16.97 24.73
N ASN A 23 8.52 -16.97 25.73
CA ASN A 23 9.99 -17.04 25.58
C ASN A 23 10.65 -15.80 24.97
N GLN A 24 9.99 -14.65 24.90
CA GLN A 24 10.60 -13.38 24.52
C GLN A 24 10.44 -12.34 25.64
N VAL A 25 11.41 -11.46 25.73
CA VAL A 25 11.45 -10.39 26.74
C VAL A 25 10.95 -9.04 26.19
N THR A 26 10.41 -9.06 24.98
CA THR A 26 9.89 -7.88 24.30
C THR A 26 8.38 -7.91 24.28
N GLU A 27 7.79 -6.73 24.30
CA GLU A 27 6.34 -6.51 24.22
C GLU A 27 6.01 -5.39 23.25
N LEU A 28 4.80 -5.44 22.73
CA LEU A 28 4.26 -4.41 21.88
C LEU A 28 2.94 -3.92 22.45
N PHE A 29 2.89 -2.63 22.76
CA PHE A 29 1.67 -1.94 23.14
C PHE A 29 0.98 -1.40 21.90
N VAL A 30 -0.29 -1.68 21.75
CA VAL A 30 -1.19 -1.02 20.82
C VAL A 30 -2.04 -0.06 21.64
N ILE A 31 -2.02 1.21 21.29
CA ILE A 31 -2.63 2.28 22.06
C ILE A 31 -3.56 3.08 21.15
N ASP A 32 -4.84 3.13 21.48
CA ASP A 32 -5.77 4.09 20.88
C ASP A 32 -5.48 5.50 21.44
N ARG A 33 -5.44 6.49 20.57
CA ARG A 33 -5.18 7.89 20.95
C ARG A 33 -6.16 8.43 22.00
N ALA A 34 -7.40 7.96 21.96
CA ALA A 34 -8.44 8.38 22.91
C ALA A 34 -8.32 7.70 24.28
N ASP A 35 -7.61 6.56 24.36
CA ASP A 35 -7.52 5.74 25.56
C ASP A 35 -6.43 6.23 26.52
N LYS A 36 -6.66 7.38 27.13
CA LYS A 36 -5.74 8.00 28.08
C LYS A 36 -5.63 7.23 29.39
N LYS A 37 -6.68 6.49 29.75
CA LYS A 37 -6.71 5.66 30.95
C LYS A 37 -5.69 4.53 30.81
N PHE A 38 -5.70 3.80 29.72
CA PHE A 38 -4.73 2.74 29.43
C PHE A 38 -3.28 3.25 29.52
N VAL A 39 -3.00 4.41 28.90
CA VAL A 39 -1.66 5.02 28.94
C VAL A 39 -1.24 5.40 30.36
N ALA A 40 -2.17 5.88 31.20
CA ALA A 40 -1.88 6.26 32.59
C ALA A 40 -1.62 5.03 33.47
N GLU A 41 -2.41 3.97 33.32
CA GLU A 41 -2.28 2.71 34.06
C GLU A 41 -0.96 1.98 33.77
N HIS A 42 -0.50 2.06 32.52
CA HIS A 42 0.76 1.43 32.08
C HIS A 42 1.95 2.40 32.03
N SER A 43 1.86 3.54 32.75
CA SER A 43 2.90 4.58 32.70
C SER A 43 4.28 4.10 33.14
N SER A 44 4.38 3.17 34.09
CA SER A 44 5.63 2.59 34.54
C SER A 44 6.29 1.69 33.47
N GLU A 45 5.47 0.96 32.72
CA GLU A 45 5.96 0.07 31.66
C GLU A 45 6.36 0.86 30.42
N LEU A 46 5.65 1.95 30.12
CA LEU A 46 5.93 2.87 29.03
C LEU A 46 7.13 3.81 29.29
N ASN A 47 7.63 3.89 30.54
CA ASN A 47 8.82 4.67 30.88
C ASN A 47 10.10 3.85 30.67
N LYS A 48 10.32 3.41 29.44
CA LYS A 48 11.48 2.63 28.98
C LYS A 48 11.89 3.08 27.58
N PRO A 49 13.16 2.82 27.20
CA PRO A 49 13.58 2.99 25.80
C PRO A 49 12.73 2.18 24.86
N ALA A 50 12.14 2.81 23.86
CA ALA A 50 11.21 2.20 22.95
C ALA A 50 11.27 2.76 21.54
N LEU A 51 10.99 1.91 20.56
CA LEU A 51 10.54 2.29 19.24
C LEU A 51 9.03 2.56 19.32
N TYR A 52 8.56 3.65 18.73
CA TYR A 52 7.12 3.87 18.56
C TYR A 52 6.77 4.24 17.13
N ILE A 53 5.57 3.85 16.72
CA ILE A 53 5.00 4.16 15.41
C ILE A 53 3.62 4.76 15.64
N LEU A 54 3.41 6.00 15.21
CA LEU A 54 2.09 6.64 15.19
C LEU A 54 1.44 6.37 13.86
N ILE A 55 0.16 5.99 13.86
CA ILE A 55 -0.53 5.43 12.70
C ILE A 55 -1.86 6.14 12.48
N ASN A 56 -2.14 6.45 11.23
CA ASN A 56 -3.49 6.73 10.74
C ASN A 56 -3.74 5.86 9.51
N ARG A 57 -4.56 4.84 9.67
CA ARG A 57 -4.84 3.87 8.59
C ARG A 57 -5.65 4.49 7.47
N ASP A 58 -6.62 5.34 7.81
CA ASP A 58 -7.53 5.97 6.84
C ASP A 58 -6.78 6.94 5.92
N LYS A 59 -5.88 7.74 6.50
CA LYS A 59 -5.05 8.69 5.77
C LYS A 59 -3.78 8.07 5.20
N LYS A 60 -3.49 6.80 5.50
CA LYS A 60 -2.24 6.10 5.17
C LYS A 60 -0.99 6.90 5.59
N MET A 61 -1.00 7.41 6.80
CA MET A 61 0.10 8.19 7.37
C MET A 61 0.77 7.44 8.50
N LEU A 62 2.10 7.52 8.56
CA LEU A 62 2.91 6.98 9.65
C LEU A 62 3.92 8.03 10.12
N TYR A 63 4.29 7.91 11.37
CA TYR A 63 5.45 8.55 11.95
C TYR A 63 6.23 7.50 12.75
N VAL A 64 7.51 7.36 12.49
CA VAL A 64 8.40 6.45 13.22
C VAL A 64 9.29 7.29 14.13
N GLY A 65 9.43 6.88 15.39
CA GLY A 65 10.26 7.59 16.35
C GLY A 65 10.83 6.68 17.43
N GLU A 66 11.86 7.15 18.10
CA GLU A 66 12.43 6.55 19.29
C GLU A 66 12.24 7.46 20.51
N THR A 67 12.31 6.88 21.68
CA THR A 67 12.26 7.63 22.94
C THR A 67 12.80 6.82 24.11
N GLU A 68 13.28 7.50 25.15
CA GLU A 68 13.61 6.90 26.43
C GLU A 68 12.40 6.78 27.37
N ASP A 69 11.31 7.52 27.04
CA ASP A 69 10.08 7.60 27.84
C ASP A 69 8.87 7.76 26.90
N SER A 70 8.23 6.64 26.60
CA SER A 70 7.09 6.61 25.68
C SER A 70 5.86 7.33 26.27
N PHE A 71 5.68 7.29 27.58
CA PHE A 71 4.57 7.97 28.23
C PHE A 71 4.62 9.48 28.00
N LYS A 72 5.77 10.12 28.26
CA LYS A 72 5.95 11.56 27.98
C LYS A 72 5.90 11.85 26.48
N ARG A 73 6.47 10.96 25.67
CA ARG A 73 6.53 11.17 24.21
C ARG A 73 5.14 11.18 23.59
N LEU A 74 4.28 10.24 23.95
CA LEU A 74 2.90 10.18 23.46
C LEU A 74 2.12 11.44 23.87
N LYS A 75 2.28 11.92 25.09
CA LYS A 75 1.68 13.21 25.52
C LYS A 75 2.13 14.38 24.65
N ASN A 76 3.40 14.45 24.28
CA ASN A 76 3.91 15.51 23.40
C ASN A 76 3.32 15.43 21.98
N HIS A 77 2.88 14.26 21.56
CA HIS A 77 2.21 14.06 20.27
C HIS A 77 0.69 14.27 20.31
N GLU A 78 0.08 14.50 21.47
CA GLU A 78 -1.36 14.75 21.58
C GLU A 78 -1.83 15.99 20.81
N SER A 79 -0.96 16.99 20.65
CA SER A 79 -1.26 18.19 19.86
C SER A 79 -1.24 17.98 18.34
N LYS A 80 -0.81 16.81 17.88
CA LYS A 80 -0.71 16.48 16.45
C LYS A 80 -1.92 15.63 16.04
N ASP A 81 -2.71 16.10 15.08
CA ASP A 81 -3.99 15.47 14.71
C ASP A 81 -3.88 14.43 13.58
N PHE A 82 -2.67 14.06 13.17
CA PHE A 82 -2.51 13.13 12.05
C PHE A 82 -2.71 11.66 12.43
N TRP A 83 -2.50 11.26 13.67
CA TRP A 83 -2.51 9.86 14.12
C TRP A 83 -3.76 9.49 14.94
N THR A 84 -4.14 8.22 14.91
CA THR A 84 -5.27 7.64 15.64
C THR A 84 -4.85 6.53 16.59
N GLU A 85 -3.80 5.79 16.23
CA GLU A 85 -3.28 4.66 17.00
C GLU A 85 -1.76 4.79 17.14
N ALA A 86 -1.21 4.26 18.19
CA ALA A 86 0.23 4.14 18.39
C ALA A 86 0.61 2.69 18.67
N ILE A 87 1.75 2.28 18.13
CA ILE A 87 2.45 1.04 18.49
C ILE A 87 3.69 1.45 19.25
N VAL A 88 3.93 0.82 20.41
CA VAL A 88 5.15 1.02 21.20
C VAL A 88 5.79 -0.33 21.43
N PHE A 89 7.01 -0.51 20.95
CA PHE A 89 7.79 -1.73 21.11
C PHE A 89 8.96 -1.49 22.06
N HIS A 90 9.04 -2.26 23.12
CA HIS A 90 10.10 -2.17 24.11
C HIS A 90 10.51 -3.55 24.64
N SER A 91 11.52 -3.57 25.49
CA SER A 91 11.93 -4.78 26.22
C SER A 91 11.55 -4.68 27.71
N ASN A 92 11.06 -5.77 28.29
CA ASN A 92 10.80 -5.88 29.72
C ASN A 92 12.08 -6.00 30.54
N THR A 93 13.19 -6.33 29.91
CA THR A 93 14.52 -6.31 30.48
C THR A 93 15.28 -5.09 29.94
N ALA A 94 16.43 -4.74 30.54
CA ALA A 94 17.29 -3.66 30.04
C ALA A 94 18.07 -4.05 28.76
N SER A 95 17.50 -4.92 27.92
CA SER A 95 18.16 -5.45 26.72
C SER A 95 18.13 -4.48 25.52
N LEU A 96 17.29 -3.44 25.55
CA LEU A 96 17.28 -2.39 24.54
C LEU A 96 17.69 -1.06 25.17
N SER A 97 18.86 -0.57 24.78
CA SER A 97 19.37 0.75 25.14
C SER A 97 18.93 1.80 24.10
N THR A 98 19.20 3.07 24.41
CA THR A 98 18.95 4.19 23.48
C THR A 98 19.59 3.99 22.10
N THR A 99 20.80 3.39 22.04
CA THR A 99 21.46 3.11 20.75
C THR A 99 20.71 2.06 19.94
N GLU A 100 20.24 0.98 20.60
CA GLU A 100 19.49 -0.08 19.94
C GLU A 100 18.13 0.40 19.45
N VAL A 101 17.41 1.21 20.23
CA VAL A 101 16.13 1.77 19.77
C VAL A 101 16.30 2.78 18.65
N LYS A 102 17.38 3.56 18.61
CA LYS A 102 17.74 4.42 17.47
C LYS A 102 18.01 3.62 16.20
N TRP A 103 18.68 2.49 16.34
CA TRP A 103 18.88 1.58 15.21
C TRP A 103 17.56 0.99 14.71
N LEU A 104 16.68 0.58 15.62
CA LEU A 104 15.34 0.10 15.28
C LEU A 104 14.51 1.18 14.58
N GLU A 105 14.54 2.42 15.07
CA GLU A 105 13.89 3.57 14.42
C GLU A 105 14.38 3.75 12.98
N ALA A 106 15.69 3.88 12.78
CA ALA A 106 16.27 4.10 11.47
C ALA A 106 16.00 2.94 10.51
N THR A 107 16.08 1.69 10.98
CA THR A 107 15.80 0.49 10.20
C THR A 107 14.33 0.40 9.83
N THR A 108 13.43 0.65 10.79
CA THR A 108 11.98 0.65 10.59
C THR A 108 11.56 1.75 9.60
N TYR A 109 12.07 2.97 9.79
CA TYR A 109 11.80 4.08 8.88
C TYR A 109 12.24 3.76 7.46
N LYS A 110 13.47 3.27 7.30
CA LYS A 110 14.00 2.89 5.98
C LYS A 110 13.14 1.82 5.33
N PHE A 111 12.81 0.76 6.06
CA PHE A 111 11.99 -0.33 5.53
C PHE A 111 10.61 0.17 5.05
N LEU A 112 9.91 0.97 5.86
CA LEU A 112 8.60 1.52 5.52
C LEU A 112 8.67 2.53 4.37
N SER A 113 9.74 3.34 4.33
CA SER A 113 10.00 4.26 3.21
C SER A 113 10.25 3.52 1.89
N ASP A 114 10.99 2.39 1.93
CA ASP A 114 11.28 1.57 0.74
C ASP A 114 10.03 0.83 0.25
N LEU A 115 9.09 0.49 1.14
CA LEU A 115 7.78 -0.05 0.77
C LEU A 115 6.90 0.98 0.07
N GLY A 116 6.94 2.25 0.48
CA GLY A 116 6.26 3.37 -0.18
C GLY A 116 4.73 3.38 -0.09
N TYR A 117 4.11 2.61 0.82
CA TYR A 117 2.65 2.52 0.94
C TYR A 117 2.02 3.54 1.86
N TYR A 118 2.81 4.07 2.78
CA TYR A 118 2.38 5.05 3.77
C TYR A 118 3.17 6.35 3.61
N ASP A 119 2.50 7.47 3.86
CA ASP A 119 3.14 8.78 3.92
C ASP A 119 3.90 8.95 5.24
N LEU A 120 5.20 9.19 5.15
CA LEU A 120 6.12 9.43 6.26
C LEU A 120 6.52 10.92 6.37
N SER A 121 5.76 11.84 5.77
CA SER A 121 6.07 13.27 5.73
C SER A 121 6.12 13.94 7.10
N GLU A 122 5.45 13.35 8.11
CA GLU A 122 5.54 13.80 9.50
C GLU A 122 6.92 13.59 10.13
N ASN A 123 7.75 12.69 9.57
CA ASN A 123 9.17 12.58 9.90
C ASN A 123 9.97 13.67 9.20
N LYS A 124 9.81 14.92 9.63
CA LYS A 124 10.51 16.10 9.05
C LYS A 124 12.03 15.93 9.03
N VAL A 125 12.57 15.21 10.01
CA VAL A 125 13.98 14.79 10.04
C VAL A 125 14.01 13.28 9.89
N LYS A 126 14.74 12.80 8.88
CA LYS A 126 14.90 11.36 8.66
C LYS A 126 15.77 10.76 9.75
N PRO A 127 15.35 9.67 10.39
CA PRO A 127 16.17 8.95 11.37
C PRO A 127 17.52 8.57 10.79
N GLN A 128 18.58 8.78 11.57
CA GLN A 128 19.95 8.47 11.18
C GLN A 128 20.40 7.17 11.84
N MET A 129 21.08 6.33 11.07
CA MET A 129 21.65 5.10 11.59
C MET A 129 22.73 5.42 12.64
N PRO A 130 22.60 4.96 13.88
CA PRO A 130 23.62 5.20 14.91
C PRO A 130 24.91 4.43 14.60
N PRO A 131 26.06 4.89 15.09
CA PRO A 131 27.30 4.12 15.02
C PRO A 131 27.16 2.85 15.86
N LEU A 132 27.39 1.69 15.24
CA LEU A 132 27.31 0.39 15.90
C LEU A 132 28.72 -0.21 16.11
N LYS A 133 28.84 -1.02 17.13
CA LYS A 133 30.00 -1.92 17.29
C LYS A 133 29.97 -2.98 16.20
N LYS A 134 31.17 -3.55 15.90
CA LYS A 134 31.28 -4.66 14.93
C LYS A 134 30.28 -5.79 15.27
N TYR A 135 29.49 -6.20 14.30
CA TYR A 135 28.45 -7.25 14.40
C TYR A 135 27.23 -6.92 15.26
N GLN A 136 27.07 -5.71 15.78
CA GLN A 136 25.91 -5.34 16.60
C GLN A 136 24.62 -5.30 15.75
N ASP A 137 24.72 -4.95 14.49
CA ASP A 137 23.60 -5.01 13.52
C ASP A 137 23.03 -6.43 13.41
N ILE A 138 23.86 -7.46 13.39
CA ILE A 138 23.42 -8.87 13.33
C ILE A 138 22.63 -9.24 14.58
N THR A 139 23.05 -8.75 15.76
CA THR A 139 22.35 -9.03 17.03
C THR A 139 21.04 -8.24 17.16
N LEU A 140 20.89 -7.13 16.45
CA LEU A 140 19.69 -6.30 16.46
C LEU A 140 18.64 -6.74 15.44
N GLN A 141 19.04 -7.43 14.38
CA GLN A 141 18.11 -7.91 13.36
C GLN A 141 16.94 -8.74 13.92
N PRO A 142 17.12 -9.66 14.89
CA PRO A 142 16.01 -10.36 15.52
C PRO A 142 14.96 -9.45 16.17
N TYR A 143 15.37 -8.33 16.76
CA TYR A 143 14.43 -7.36 17.35
C TYR A 143 13.61 -6.66 16.27
N PHE A 144 14.20 -6.32 15.14
CA PHE A 144 13.45 -5.77 14.00
C PHE A 144 12.44 -6.78 13.46
N GLU A 145 12.81 -8.05 13.36
CA GLU A 145 11.85 -9.10 12.96
C GLU A 145 10.72 -9.24 13.99
N GLN A 146 11.00 -9.11 15.30
CA GLN A 146 9.96 -9.11 16.34
C GLN A 146 9.02 -7.91 16.20
N VAL A 147 9.54 -6.71 15.92
CA VAL A 147 8.70 -5.53 15.61
C VAL A 147 7.71 -5.85 14.51
N ARG A 148 8.17 -6.44 13.41
CA ARG A 148 7.33 -6.82 12.27
C ARG A 148 6.29 -7.87 12.64
N GLU A 149 6.71 -8.93 13.31
CA GLU A 149 5.86 -10.04 13.71
C GLU A 149 4.76 -9.61 14.69
N TYR A 150 5.13 -8.85 15.72
CA TYR A 150 4.18 -8.37 16.72
C TYR A 150 3.20 -7.38 16.11
N THR A 151 3.68 -6.48 15.25
CA THR A 151 2.83 -5.54 14.52
C THR A 151 1.81 -6.27 13.63
N CYS A 152 2.25 -7.33 12.95
CA CYS A 152 1.36 -8.18 12.15
C CYS A 152 0.37 -8.94 13.03
N ALA A 153 0.82 -9.53 14.14
CA ALA A 153 -0.05 -10.22 15.10
C ALA A 153 -1.08 -9.26 15.74
N ALA A 154 -0.72 -7.98 15.88
CA ALA A 154 -1.62 -6.91 16.30
C ALA A 154 -2.67 -6.51 15.25
N GLY A 155 -2.62 -7.06 14.03
CA GLY A 155 -3.55 -6.75 12.95
C GLY A 155 -3.17 -5.51 12.13
N PHE A 156 -1.90 -5.10 12.16
CA PHE A 156 -1.37 -4.04 11.31
C PHE A 156 -0.58 -4.62 10.15
N ASP A 157 -0.93 -4.23 8.93
CA ASP A 157 -0.30 -4.69 7.69
C ASP A 157 0.83 -3.78 7.19
N ILE A 158 1.27 -2.80 8.01
CA ILE A 158 2.21 -1.76 7.61
C ILE A 158 3.56 -2.31 7.13
N PHE A 159 3.98 -3.48 7.59
CA PHE A 159 5.22 -4.15 7.19
C PHE A 159 5.04 -5.19 6.09
N LEU A 160 3.82 -5.49 5.72
CA LEU A 160 3.57 -6.42 4.64
C LEU A 160 3.85 -5.69 3.33
N LYS A 161 4.64 -6.30 2.43
CA LYS A 161 4.49 -5.94 1.03
C LYS A 161 3.00 -6.11 0.75
N GLN A 162 2.30 -5.02 0.63
CA GLN A 162 1.04 -5.13 -0.07
C GLN A 162 1.47 -5.70 -1.43
N VAL A 163 1.37 -7.02 -1.58
CA VAL A 163 1.08 -7.54 -2.90
C VAL A 163 0.03 -6.54 -3.33
N GLU A 164 0.32 -5.73 -4.39
CA GLU A 164 -0.79 -5.06 -5.05
C GLU A 164 -1.84 -6.14 -4.97
N LYS A 165 -2.82 -5.99 -4.08
CA LYS A 165 -4.04 -6.72 -4.27
C LYS A 165 -4.34 -6.25 -5.68
N LYS A 166 -3.97 -7.08 -6.69
CA LYS A 166 -4.83 -7.14 -7.86
C LYS A 166 -6.14 -7.16 -7.16
N GLU A 167 -6.80 -6.00 -7.12
CA GLU A 167 -8.11 -5.89 -6.51
C GLU A 167 -8.74 -7.16 -7.01
N GLU A 168 -8.96 -8.12 -6.08
CA GLU A 168 -9.74 -9.31 -6.46
C GLU A 168 -10.87 -8.63 -7.15
N PRO A 169 -11.07 -8.84 -8.46
CA PRO A 169 -11.98 -7.99 -9.20
C PRO A 169 -13.19 -7.98 -8.31
N LYS A 170 -13.43 -6.84 -7.63
CA LYS A 170 -14.65 -6.66 -6.82
C LYS A 170 -15.64 -7.28 -7.73
N LYS A 171 -16.31 -8.39 -7.35
CA LYS A 171 -17.30 -9.02 -8.19
C LYS A 171 -18.17 -7.87 -8.61
N LYS A 172 -17.74 -7.19 -9.66
CA LYS A 172 -18.48 -6.13 -10.28
C LYS A 172 -19.42 -6.90 -11.15
N ASP A 173 -20.52 -7.34 -10.52
CA ASP A 173 -21.63 -8.00 -11.21
C ASP A 173 -22.18 -7.13 -12.38
N ASN A 174 -21.58 -5.96 -12.61
CA ASN A 174 -21.98 -4.96 -13.60
C ASN A 174 -20.89 -4.59 -14.64
N LEU A 175 -19.77 -5.34 -14.75
CA LEU A 175 -18.82 -5.09 -15.83
C LEU A 175 -19.43 -5.48 -17.17
N ILE A 176 -19.34 -4.58 -18.15
CA ILE A 176 -19.91 -4.78 -19.48
C ILE A 176 -18.79 -5.30 -20.41
N PRO A 177 -18.88 -6.57 -20.87
CA PRO A 177 -17.98 -7.08 -21.88
C PRO A 177 -18.12 -6.26 -23.17
N CYS A 178 -17.01 -5.87 -23.78
CA CYS A 178 -17.02 -5.11 -25.02
C CYS A 178 -15.89 -5.49 -25.95
N ILE A 179 -16.11 -5.24 -27.23
CA ILE A 179 -15.22 -5.61 -28.34
C ILE A 179 -14.84 -4.35 -29.11
N TYR A 180 -13.60 -4.27 -29.54
CA TYR A 180 -13.09 -3.20 -30.40
C TYR A 180 -12.49 -3.78 -31.66
N THR A 181 -13.03 -3.42 -32.82
CA THR A 181 -12.65 -4.03 -34.11
C THR A 181 -12.03 -3.04 -35.11
N ARG A 182 -11.92 -1.75 -34.77
CA ARG A 182 -11.36 -0.74 -35.67
C ARG A 182 -9.83 -0.79 -35.68
N ASN A 183 -9.24 -1.33 -36.74
CA ASN A 183 -7.79 -1.52 -36.89
C ASN A 183 -7.14 -2.30 -35.71
N ALA A 184 -7.91 -3.09 -35.02
CA ALA A 184 -7.51 -3.92 -33.90
C ALA A 184 -8.56 -5.03 -33.69
N ASP A 185 -8.21 -6.08 -32.96
CA ASP A 185 -9.16 -7.08 -32.48
C ASP A 185 -8.95 -7.19 -30.96
N ALA A 186 -9.63 -6.34 -30.23
CA ALA A 186 -9.45 -6.23 -28.81
C ALA A 186 -10.74 -6.51 -28.03
N LYS A 187 -10.59 -7.18 -26.88
CA LYS A 187 -11.65 -7.45 -25.92
C LYS A 187 -11.42 -6.59 -24.69
N GLY A 188 -12.50 -6.11 -24.09
CA GLY A 188 -12.41 -5.28 -22.90
C GLY A 188 -13.58 -5.47 -21.95
N LEU A 189 -13.42 -4.90 -20.77
CA LEU A 189 -14.45 -4.82 -19.72
C LEU A 189 -14.63 -3.34 -19.36
N LEU A 190 -15.83 -2.80 -19.57
CA LEU A 190 -16.21 -1.46 -19.16
C LEU A 190 -16.81 -1.50 -17.77
N ASP A 191 -16.35 -0.65 -16.89
CA ASP A 191 -17.02 -0.32 -15.63
C ASP A 191 -17.93 0.90 -15.86
N PRO A 192 -19.27 0.73 -15.86
CA PRO A 192 -20.20 1.83 -16.12
C PRO A 192 -20.24 2.84 -14.96
N ASP A 193 -19.74 2.48 -13.78
CA ASP A 193 -19.75 3.34 -12.60
C ASP A 193 -18.58 4.31 -12.58
N THR A 194 -17.39 3.85 -12.97
CA THR A 194 -16.15 4.65 -13.00
C THR A 194 -15.78 5.14 -14.40
N GLU A 195 -16.45 4.64 -15.45
CA GLU A 195 -16.10 4.83 -16.86
C GLU A 195 -14.71 4.30 -17.24
N GLU A 196 -14.06 3.50 -16.37
CA GLU A 196 -12.81 2.84 -16.67
C GLU A 196 -13.03 1.65 -17.60
N LEU A 197 -12.07 1.40 -18.51
CA LEU A 197 -12.07 0.26 -19.42
C LEU A 197 -10.77 -0.50 -19.33
N VAL A 198 -10.87 -1.81 -19.09
CA VAL A 198 -9.75 -2.75 -19.08
C VAL A 198 -9.70 -3.45 -20.42
N VAL A 199 -8.58 -3.35 -21.14
CA VAL A 199 -8.30 -4.14 -22.35
C VAL A 199 -7.65 -5.45 -21.93
N LEU A 200 -8.25 -6.57 -22.31
CA LEU A 200 -7.86 -7.90 -21.82
C LEU A 200 -6.62 -8.45 -22.55
N ALA A 201 -5.86 -9.26 -21.84
CA ALA A 201 -4.80 -10.08 -22.41
C ALA A 201 -5.33 -10.92 -23.58
N GLY A 202 -4.48 -11.18 -24.58
CA GLY A 202 -4.87 -11.83 -25.83
C GLY A 202 -5.45 -10.89 -26.88
N SER A 203 -5.75 -9.64 -26.55
CA SER A 203 -6.20 -8.63 -27.52
C SER A 203 -5.09 -8.32 -28.52
N LYS A 204 -5.46 -8.24 -29.81
CA LYS A 204 -4.56 -7.82 -30.90
C LYS A 204 -4.74 -6.32 -31.12
N ILE A 205 -3.64 -5.57 -31.07
CA ILE A 205 -3.64 -4.11 -31.27
C ILE A 205 -2.92 -3.75 -32.56
N ASN A 206 -3.25 -2.59 -33.13
CA ASN A 206 -2.61 -2.09 -34.34
C ASN A 206 -1.09 -1.99 -34.13
N PRO A 207 -0.26 -2.63 -34.98
CA PRO A 207 1.20 -2.54 -34.87
C PRO A 207 1.74 -1.15 -35.23
N ASN A 208 0.97 -0.36 -35.98
CA ASN A 208 1.38 0.95 -36.50
C ASN A 208 0.67 2.10 -35.80
N ASP A 209 1.40 3.20 -35.60
CA ASP A 209 0.80 4.46 -35.16
C ASP A 209 0.22 5.20 -36.38
N LEU A 210 -1.04 5.60 -36.30
CA LEU A 210 -1.70 6.38 -37.34
C LEU A 210 -1.18 7.83 -37.35
N PRO A 211 -1.26 8.54 -38.51
CA PRO A 211 -0.76 9.92 -38.64
C PRO A 211 -1.39 10.93 -37.67
N ASN A 212 -2.65 10.68 -37.29
CA ASN A 212 -3.42 11.57 -36.40
C ASN A 212 -3.11 11.39 -34.89
N LEU A 213 -2.16 10.53 -34.51
CA LEU A 213 -1.72 10.37 -33.12
C LEU A 213 -0.61 11.39 -32.81
N LYS A 214 -0.77 12.19 -31.75
CA LYS A 214 0.22 13.18 -31.35
C LYS A 214 1.56 12.55 -30.91
N PRO A 215 2.72 13.20 -31.11
CA PRO A 215 4.05 12.64 -30.80
C PRO A 215 4.20 12.12 -29.36
N GLU A 216 3.67 12.87 -28.37
CA GLU A 216 3.69 12.45 -26.96
C GLU A 216 2.85 11.18 -26.71
N GLN A 217 1.73 11.06 -27.40
CA GLN A 217 0.86 9.88 -27.29
C GLN A 217 1.51 8.65 -27.94
N LYS A 218 2.23 8.83 -29.06
CA LYS A 218 3.04 7.78 -29.68
C LYS A 218 4.11 7.25 -28.73
N LYS A 219 4.83 8.17 -28.05
CA LYS A 219 5.86 7.79 -27.06
C LYS A 219 5.27 7.00 -25.90
N LYS A 220 4.14 7.47 -25.34
CA LYS A 220 3.42 6.77 -24.24
C LYS A 220 2.90 5.40 -24.67
N ARG A 221 2.30 5.33 -25.87
CA ARG A 221 1.80 4.06 -26.43
C ARG A 221 2.92 3.05 -26.62
N LYS A 222 4.05 3.45 -27.19
CA LYS A 222 5.23 2.60 -27.41
C LYS A 222 5.81 2.06 -26.10
N ALA A 223 5.91 2.91 -25.07
CA ALA A 223 6.37 2.49 -23.76
C ALA A 223 5.41 1.49 -23.09
N LEU A 224 4.10 1.70 -23.25
CA LEU A 224 3.09 0.81 -22.70
C LEU A 224 3.12 -0.57 -23.42
N ILE A 225 3.21 -0.59 -24.73
CA ILE A 225 3.34 -1.81 -25.53
C ILE A 225 4.56 -2.62 -25.09
N ALA A 226 5.71 -1.98 -24.90
CA ALA A 226 6.94 -2.65 -24.45
C ALA A 226 6.79 -3.34 -23.07
N GLY A 227 5.87 -2.86 -22.24
CA GLY A 227 5.63 -3.40 -20.90
C GLY A 227 4.48 -4.42 -20.80
N CYS A 228 3.61 -4.54 -21.82
CA CYS A 228 2.38 -5.34 -21.71
C CYS A 228 2.03 -6.17 -22.96
N ALA A 229 2.86 -6.19 -24.00
CA ALA A 229 2.57 -6.90 -25.24
C ALA A 229 3.80 -7.57 -25.83
N GLU A 230 3.56 -8.58 -26.63
CA GLU A 230 4.57 -9.28 -27.44
C GLU A 230 4.27 -9.10 -28.93
N ARG A 231 5.33 -9.02 -29.72
CA ARG A 231 5.21 -9.02 -31.17
C ARG A 231 5.34 -10.43 -31.74
N LYS A 232 4.32 -10.91 -32.46
CA LYS A 232 4.30 -12.20 -33.16
C LYS A 232 4.10 -11.96 -34.66
N GLY A 233 5.20 -11.93 -35.40
CA GLY A 233 5.19 -11.55 -36.83
C GLY A 233 4.75 -10.07 -36.96
N ASP A 234 3.67 -9.82 -37.70
CA ASP A 234 3.11 -8.48 -37.92
C ASP A 234 2.06 -8.09 -36.89
N GLU A 235 1.74 -8.96 -35.93
CA GLU A 235 0.76 -8.71 -34.91
C GLU A 235 1.41 -8.29 -33.59
N ILE A 236 0.74 -7.41 -32.84
CA ILE A 236 1.07 -7.10 -31.45
C ILE A 236 -0.06 -7.62 -30.56
N ILE A 237 0.26 -8.55 -29.67
CA ILE A 237 -0.69 -9.24 -28.81
C ILE A 237 -0.41 -8.86 -27.34
N LEU A 238 -1.44 -8.47 -26.61
CA LEU A 238 -1.31 -8.19 -25.18
C LEU A 238 -1.05 -9.46 -24.37
N THR A 239 -0.05 -9.42 -23.51
CA THR A 239 0.31 -10.53 -22.61
C THR A 239 -0.33 -10.39 -21.22
N LYS A 240 -0.84 -9.21 -20.91
CA LYS A 240 -1.55 -8.90 -19.66
C LYS A 240 -2.63 -7.84 -19.88
N ASP A 241 -3.57 -7.77 -18.94
CA ASP A 241 -4.63 -6.77 -18.95
C ASP A 241 -4.07 -5.36 -18.78
N VAL A 242 -4.69 -4.37 -19.45
CA VAL A 242 -4.27 -2.96 -19.39
C VAL A 242 -5.48 -2.08 -19.09
N SER A 243 -5.44 -1.35 -17.97
CA SER A 243 -6.52 -0.45 -17.55
C SER A 243 -6.35 0.95 -18.11
N PHE A 244 -7.47 1.56 -18.49
CA PHE A 244 -7.57 2.92 -18.99
C PHE A 244 -8.67 3.69 -18.25
N LYS A 245 -8.42 4.94 -17.91
CA LYS A 245 -9.38 5.83 -17.24
C LYS A 245 -10.62 6.18 -18.09
N SER A 246 -10.65 5.75 -19.34
CA SER A 246 -11.80 5.99 -20.24
C SER A 246 -11.76 5.09 -21.47
N PRO A 247 -12.90 4.75 -22.05
CA PRO A 247 -13.00 4.00 -23.31
C PRO A 247 -12.25 4.65 -24.49
N SER A 248 -12.19 5.99 -24.52
CA SER A 248 -11.45 6.70 -25.58
C SER A 248 -9.94 6.55 -25.44
N GLY A 249 -9.43 6.44 -24.21
CA GLY A 249 -8.01 6.12 -23.96
C GLY A 249 -7.65 4.72 -24.43
N ALA A 250 -8.48 3.73 -24.10
CA ALA A 250 -8.35 2.34 -24.53
C ALA A 250 -8.40 2.21 -26.07
N ALA A 251 -9.37 2.83 -26.70
CA ALA A 251 -9.52 2.81 -28.17
C ALA A 251 -8.29 3.40 -28.88
N LYS A 252 -7.76 4.55 -28.41
CA LYS A 252 -6.53 5.14 -28.95
C LYS A 252 -5.33 4.21 -28.83
N PHE A 253 -5.22 3.53 -27.72
CA PHE A 253 -4.17 2.53 -27.52
C PHE A 253 -4.31 1.35 -28.48
N CYS A 254 -5.51 0.81 -28.64
CA CYS A 254 -5.76 -0.33 -29.53
C CYS A 254 -5.56 0.03 -31.02
N CYS A 255 -6.16 1.12 -31.49
CA CYS A 255 -6.09 1.45 -32.94
C CYS A 255 -4.82 2.21 -33.36
N GLY A 256 -4.01 2.72 -32.42
CA GLY A 256 -2.83 3.52 -32.72
C GLY A 256 -3.13 4.93 -33.24
N GLY A 257 -4.34 5.46 -33.03
CA GLY A 257 -4.76 6.75 -33.56
C GLY A 257 -5.89 7.41 -32.77
N ALA A 258 -6.39 8.53 -33.28
CA ALA A 258 -7.57 9.15 -32.72
C ALA A 258 -8.81 8.26 -32.91
N ALA A 259 -9.59 8.08 -31.83
CA ALA A 259 -10.74 7.19 -31.79
C ALA A 259 -11.84 7.74 -30.89
N ASN A 260 -13.08 7.49 -31.25
CA ASN A 260 -14.24 7.71 -30.39
C ASN A 260 -14.55 6.44 -29.61
N GLY A 261 -13.85 6.25 -28.45
CA GLY A 261 -14.00 5.00 -27.72
C GLY A 261 -15.42 4.66 -27.28
N TRP A 262 -16.25 5.64 -27.00
CA TRP A 262 -17.64 5.39 -26.62
C TRP A 262 -18.51 4.85 -27.77
N GLY A 263 -18.24 5.29 -28.99
CA GLY A 263 -18.93 4.80 -30.18
C GLY A 263 -18.29 3.58 -30.83
N ASP A 264 -16.95 3.46 -30.71
CA ASP A 264 -16.18 2.41 -31.40
C ASP A 264 -16.13 1.08 -30.64
N TRP A 265 -16.15 1.10 -29.29
CA TRP A 265 -16.34 -0.11 -28.47
C TRP A 265 -17.82 -0.53 -28.52
N LYS A 266 -18.05 -1.82 -28.65
CA LYS A 266 -19.38 -2.40 -28.73
C LYS A 266 -19.56 -3.51 -27.71
N ASP A 267 -20.75 -3.64 -27.15
CA ASP A 267 -21.12 -4.77 -26.30
C ASP A 267 -21.28 -6.07 -27.10
N GLU A 268 -21.62 -7.17 -26.43
CA GLU A 268 -21.84 -8.48 -27.05
C GLU A 268 -22.97 -8.49 -28.11
N ASN A 269 -23.88 -7.53 -28.05
CA ASN A 269 -24.97 -7.37 -28.99
C ASN A 269 -24.62 -6.44 -30.16
N GLY A 270 -23.38 -5.95 -30.22
CA GLY A 270 -22.91 -5.03 -31.26
C GLY A 270 -23.35 -3.57 -31.05
N THR A 271 -23.88 -3.25 -29.87
CA THR A 271 -24.35 -1.91 -29.52
C THR A 271 -23.19 -1.06 -28.96
N PRO A 272 -23.04 0.21 -29.37
CA PRO A 272 -22.03 1.09 -28.83
C PRO A 272 -22.15 1.25 -27.31
N ILE A 273 -21.04 1.17 -26.60
CA ILE A 273 -21.01 1.26 -25.12
C ILE A 273 -21.40 2.66 -24.61
N GLU A 274 -21.62 3.63 -25.48
CA GLU A 274 -22.13 4.96 -25.13
C GLU A 274 -23.48 4.91 -24.39
N LEU A 275 -24.28 3.88 -24.59
CA LEU A 275 -25.52 3.64 -23.86
C LEU A 275 -25.34 3.50 -22.35
N TYR A 276 -24.17 2.99 -21.93
CA TYR A 276 -23.83 2.76 -20.53
C TYR A 276 -23.16 3.96 -19.87
N ARG A 277 -22.97 5.05 -20.63
CA ARG A 277 -22.35 6.28 -20.13
C ARG A 277 -23.28 7.00 -19.15
N LYS A 278 -22.76 7.31 -17.95
CA LYS A 278 -23.49 8.18 -17.02
C LYS A 278 -23.59 9.58 -17.62
N ARG A 279 -24.77 9.97 -18.06
CA ARG A 279 -25.06 11.37 -18.40
C ARG A 279 -25.08 12.14 -17.08
N ILE A 280 -24.09 12.98 -16.86
CA ILE A 280 -24.15 13.99 -15.78
C ILE A 280 -25.37 14.85 -16.11
N LYS A 281 -26.42 14.76 -15.27
CA LYS A 281 -27.55 15.68 -15.31
C LYS A 281 -27.18 16.98 -14.65
#